data_c618df0a9ed9247cf1578abb41a8ae3c
#
_entry.id   c618df0a9ed9247cf1578abb41a8ae3c
#
_cell.length_a   1.000
_cell.length_b   1.000
_cell.length_c   1.000
_cell.angle_alpha   90.00
_cell.angle_beta   90.00
_cell.angle_gamma   90.00
#
_symmetry.space_group_name_H-M   'P 1'
#
loop_
_entity.id
_entity.type
_entity.pdbx_description
1 polymer ?
#
loop_
_entity_poly.entity_id
_entity_poly.type
_entity_poly.pdbx_seq_one_letter_code
_entity_poly.pdbx_strand_id
1 'polypeptide(L)'
;MKKAISWTLTLILCLGLLSGCSSSDSSADTSAAETTAAETSDEAAVADQETTAADTGALQEIESLTIAFSPYADADTVITSTEPLEELLQTKLMEKGYDVQEIDMSVGTSYTAVGQALSAGSADIGFISGGNYVLFSEDCDVLLTALRYAISKDSEDPIDWNDGTLEENTDEMSTYYRSVILAGPSEKGQELLAKVNAGEELTWEDLDSATWAVMDATSASGYIYPSLWLQERYGKTIADLSSVVESDSYTTSLSRLAAGQVDIIVSYGHIRVKYASDWIEEFGGTDEMINQTGILGVSEPIYNDMIAYSEASELMADEDFRQALGETFIEIAETDEGKEILSVFSQVGYEWGDDANYDGERDAQELLKSLEE
;
A
#
# COMPACT_ATOMS: atom_id res chain seq x y z
N MET A 1 23.51 1.33 44.22
CA MET A 1 22.36 1.28 45.13
C MET A 1 21.13 1.00 44.25
N LYS A 2 20.64 -0.24 44.31
CA LYS A 2 19.51 -0.70 43.50
C LYS A 2 18.22 -0.30 44.24
N LYS A 3 17.28 0.34 43.57
CA LYS A 3 15.90 0.48 44.04
C LYS A 3 14.99 -0.25 43.03
N ALA A 4 14.49 -1.37 43.52
CA ALA A 4 13.41 -2.12 42.89
C ALA A 4 12.08 -1.44 43.25
N ILE A 5 11.22 -1.22 42.28
CA ILE A 5 9.81 -0.81 42.51
C ILE A 5 8.95 -1.99 42.03
N SER A 6 8.28 -2.58 43.03
CA SER A 6 7.30 -3.63 42.91
C SER A 6 5.95 -3.03 42.55
N TRP A 7 5.28 -3.51 41.50
CA TRP A 7 3.89 -3.21 41.20
C TRP A 7 3.02 -4.42 41.47
N THR A 8 2.15 -4.26 42.42
CA THR A 8 1.15 -5.27 42.83
C THR A 8 -0.06 -5.21 41.90
N LEU A 9 -0.36 -6.36 41.33
CA LEU A 9 -1.54 -6.66 40.52
C LEU A 9 -2.78 -6.80 41.44
N THR A 10 -3.80 -5.98 41.24
CA THR A 10 -5.09 -6.13 41.93
C THR A 10 -6.11 -6.71 40.95
N LEU A 11 -6.46 -7.96 41.20
CA LEU A 11 -7.48 -8.75 40.55
C LEU A 11 -8.84 -8.40 41.16
N ILE A 12 -9.79 -7.87 40.41
CA ILE A 12 -11.19 -7.74 40.84
C ILE A 12 -12.04 -8.71 40.04
N LEU A 13 -12.52 -9.73 40.76
CA LEU A 13 -13.46 -10.72 40.30
C LEU A 13 -14.87 -10.24 40.70
N CYS A 14 -15.79 -10.08 39.77
CA CYS A 14 -17.22 -9.94 40.04
C CYS A 14 -18.01 -11.04 39.36
N LEU A 15 -18.44 -12.01 40.12
CA LEU A 15 -19.52 -12.96 39.84
C LEU A 15 -20.89 -12.32 40.17
N GLY A 16 -21.90 -12.67 39.39
CA GLY A 16 -23.32 -12.47 39.75
C GLY A 16 -24.19 -12.85 38.54
N LEU A 17 -24.59 -14.03 38.41
CA LEU A 17 -25.75 -14.83 38.82
C LEU A 17 -27.13 -14.34 38.35
N LEU A 18 -27.64 -15.09 37.33
CA LEU A 18 -28.86 -15.88 37.25
C LEU A 18 -30.27 -15.22 37.40
N SER A 19 -31.12 -15.70 36.49
CA SER A 19 -32.57 -15.95 36.60
C SER A 19 -33.41 -14.92 35.83
N GLY A 20 -34.38 -15.33 35.06
CA GLY A 20 -35.20 -16.53 34.99
C GLY A 20 -36.29 -16.39 33.92
N CYS A 21 -36.83 -17.50 33.64
CA CYS A 21 -37.95 -17.92 32.80
C CYS A 21 -39.22 -17.03 32.76
N SER A 22 -39.95 -17.04 31.63
CA SER A 22 -41.24 -17.71 31.51
C SER A 22 -42.01 -17.23 30.26
N SER A 23 -42.21 -18.04 29.29
CA SER A 23 -43.41 -18.76 28.83
C SER A 23 -44.73 -17.99 28.79
N SER A 24 -45.35 -18.02 27.64
CA SER A 24 -46.67 -18.57 27.27
C SER A 24 -47.15 -17.89 26.02
N ASP A 25 -47.36 -18.62 24.98
CA ASP A 25 -48.53 -19.46 24.62
C ASP A 25 -49.67 -18.69 24.03
N SER A 26 -50.13 -19.16 22.93
CA SER A 26 -51.48 -19.44 22.48
C SER A 26 -51.89 -18.81 21.14
N SER A 27 -51.99 -19.65 20.18
CA SER A 27 -53.18 -20.26 19.52
C SER A 27 -53.77 -19.44 18.38
N ALA A 28 -53.68 -20.04 17.21
CA ALA A 28 -54.73 -20.67 16.38
C ALA A 28 -55.81 -19.72 15.86
N ASP A 29 -56.07 -19.72 14.60
CA ASP A 29 -57.15 -20.54 13.99
C ASP A 29 -57.23 -20.36 12.47
N THR A 30 -57.28 -21.47 11.81
CA THR A 30 -58.05 -22.01 10.70
C THR A 30 -58.95 -21.08 9.87
N SER A 31 -58.87 -21.15 8.55
CA SER A 31 -60.00 -21.62 7.74
C SER A 31 -59.63 -21.87 6.28
N ALA A 32 -59.93 -23.09 5.87
CA ALA A 32 -59.94 -23.60 4.51
C ALA A 32 -61.24 -23.19 3.79
N ALA A 33 -61.19 -23.08 2.49
CA ALA A 33 -62.33 -23.48 1.60
C ALA A 33 -61.83 -23.73 0.18
N GLU A 34 -62.09 -24.94 -0.19
CA GLU A 34 -62.09 -25.60 -1.49
C GLU A 34 -62.99 -24.93 -2.55
N THR A 35 -62.64 -25.29 -3.77
CA THR A 35 -63.51 -25.92 -4.86
C THR A 35 -63.42 -25.05 -6.12
N THR A 36 -63.30 -25.50 -7.35
CA THR A 36 -63.46 -26.73 -8.11
C THR A 36 -62.97 -26.50 -9.54
N ALA A 37 -62.66 -27.60 -10.19
CA ALA A 37 -62.19 -27.79 -11.55
C ALA A 37 -63.15 -27.27 -12.68
N ALA A 38 -62.50 -26.98 -13.83
CA ALA A 38 -63.04 -27.39 -15.14
C ALA A 38 -61.96 -27.46 -16.20
N GLU A 39 -61.84 -28.62 -16.79
CA GLU A 39 -61.03 -28.98 -17.95
C GLU A 39 -61.44 -28.21 -19.20
N THR A 40 -60.46 -27.87 -20.03
CA THR A 40 -60.52 -28.07 -21.48
C THR A 40 -59.12 -28.13 -22.09
N SER A 41 -58.93 -29.24 -22.76
CA SER A 41 -57.81 -29.57 -23.63
C SER A 41 -57.69 -28.60 -24.81
N ASP A 42 -56.46 -28.17 -25.14
CA ASP A 42 -56.07 -28.10 -26.56
C ASP A 42 -54.60 -28.33 -26.73
N GLU A 43 -54.30 -29.16 -27.68
CA GLU A 43 -53.01 -29.74 -28.05
C GLU A 43 -52.25 -28.76 -28.98
N ALA A 44 -51.05 -28.29 -28.60
CA ALA A 44 -50.13 -27.74 -29.59
C ALA A 44 -48.65 -27.79 -29.10
N ALA A 45 -47.91 -28.59 -29.83
CA ALA A 45 -46.48 -28.48 -30.13
C ALA A 45 -45.49 -28.36 -28.97
N VAL A 46 -44.87 -29.47 -28.68
CA VAL A 46 -43.58 -29.59 -28.02
C VAL A 46 -42.53 -28.91 -28.91
N ALA A 47 -42.11 -27.70 -28.52
CA ALA A 47 -40.79 -27.17 -28.93
C ALA A 47 -39.78 -27.63 -27.91
N ASP A 48 -38.91 -28.51 -28.38
CA ASP A 48 -37.72 -28.96 -27.69
C ASP A 48 -36.85 -27.72 -27.37
N GLN A 49 -36.96 -27.20 -26.15
CA GLN A 49 -35.92 -26.31 -25.61
C GLN A 49 -34.79 -27.23 -25.16
N GLU A 50 -33.79 -27.36 -26.02
CA GLU A 50 -32.46 -27.73 -25.58
C GLU A 50 -32.11 -26.80 -24.42
N THR A 51 -32.21 -27.32 -23.22
CA THR A 51 -31.48 -26.80 -22.06
C THR A 51 -30.04 -26.99 -22.44
N THR A 52 -29.38 -25.92 -22.85
CA THR A 52 -27.91 -25.88 -22.85
C THR A 52 -27.48 -26.20 -21.42
N ALA A 53 -27.06 -27.45 -21.20
CA ALA A 53 -26.28 -27.82 -20.04
C ALA A 53 -25.13 -26.82 -20.01
N ALA A 54 -25.00 -26.10 -18.92
CA ALA A 54 -23.75 -25.39 -18.61
C ALA A 54 -22.66 -26.46 -18.74
N ASP A 55 -21.74 -26.22 -19.63
CA ASP A 55 -20.51 -27.01 -19.75
C ASP A 55 -19.82 -26.91 -18.37
N THR A 56 -20.00 -27.92 -17.53
CA THR A 56 -19.17 -28.12 -16.37
C THR A 56 -17.86 -28.66 -16.91
N GLY A 57 -17.05 -27.76 -17.49
CA GLY A 57 -15.66 -28.04 -17.83
C GLY A 57 -15.00 -28.71 -16.63
N ALA A 58 -14.25 -29.76 -16.86
CA ALA A 58 -13.42 -30.37 -15.81
C ALA A 58 -12.51 -29.25 -15.26
N LEU A 59 -12.46 -29.13 -13.92
CA LEU A 59 -11.54 -28.21 -13.28
C LEU A 59 -10.09 -28.52 -13.72
N GLN A 60 -9.31 -27.49 -14.00
CA GLN A 60 -7.88 -27.64 -14.24
C GLN A 60 -7.20 -27.83 -12.88
N GLU A 61 -6.63 -29.01 -12.67
CA GLU A 61 -5.89 -29.33 -11.44
C GLU A 61 -4.51 -28.68 -11.50
N ILE A 62 -4.16 -27.93 -10.44
CA ILE A 62 -2.86 -27.28 -10.24
C ILE A 62 -2.27 -27.87 -8.97
N GLU A 63 -1.07 -28.47 -9.06
CA GLU A 63 -0.44 -29.14 -7.95
C GLU A 63 -0.09 -28.18 -6.81
N SER A 64 0.55 -27.05 -7.13
CA SER A 64 0.90 -26.03 -6.15
C SER A 64 1.00 -24.63 -6.75
N LEU A 65 0.74 -23.61 -5.93
CA LEU A 65 1.03 -22.19 -6.17
C LEU A 65 1.95 -21.69 -5.06
N THR A 66 3.12 -21.19 -5.42
CA THR A 66 4.13 -20.70 -4.47
C THR A 66 4.11 -19.18 -4.39
N ILE A 67 3.90 -18.64 -3.18
CA ILE A 67 3.81 -17.21 -2.91
C ILE A 67 4.93 -16.77 -1.96
N ALA A 68 5.73 -15.79 -2.36
CA ALA A 68 6.78 -15.21 -1.54
C ALA A 68 6.42 -13.78 -1.10
N PHE A 69 6.52 -13.48 0.19
CA PHE A 69 6.30 -12.15 0.74
C PHE A 69 7.62 -11.48 1.10
N SER A 70 7.78 -10.23 0.74
CA SER A 70 8.85 -9.39 1.30
C SER A 70 8.65 -9.19 2.81
N PRO A 71 9.72 -9.04 3.59
CA PRO A 71 9.63 -8.88 5.05
C PRO A 71 9.18 -7.45 5.44
N TYR A 72 7.90 -7.12 5.15
CA TYR A 72 7.28 -5.84 5.52
C TYR A 72 7.12 -5.66 7.03
N ALA A 73 6.97 -6.78 7.74
CA ALA A 73 6.95 -6.90 9.18
C ALA A 73 7.79 -8.12 9.58
N ASP A 74 7.81 -8.47 10.86
CA ASP A 74 8.41 -9.74 11.26
C ASP A 74 7.69 -10.92 10.59
N ALA A 75 8.43 -12.00 10.30
CA ALA A 75 7.93 -13.10 9.50
C ALA A 75 6.70 -13.78 10.12
N ASP A 76 6.65 -13.91 11.46
CA ASP A 76 5.52 -14.53 12.15
C ASP A 76 4.25 -13.69 11.99
N THR A 77 4.38 -12.35 12.03
CA THR A 77 3.27 -11.42 11.80
C THR A 77 2.76 -11.53 10.36
N VAL A 78 3.64 -11.52 9.35
CA VAL A 78 3.23 -11.62 7.94
C VAL A 78 2.52 -12.96 7.70
N ILE A 79 3.10 -14.08 8.08
CA ILE A 79 2.51 -15.42 7.88
C ILE A 79 1.14 -15.53 8.60
N THR A 80 1.05 -15.09 9.85
CA THR A 80 -0.21 -15.18 10.59
C THR A 80 -1.32 -14.32 9.95
N SER A 81 -0.96 -13.12 9.48
CA SER A 81 -1.92 -12.22 8.83
C SER A 81 -2.37 -12.74 7.45
N THR A 82 -1.51 -13.48 6.74
CA THR A 82 -1.80 -13.99 5.40
C THR A 82 -2.33 -15.43 5.37
N GLU A 83 -2.30 -16.16 6.51
CA GLU A 83 -2.81 -17.55 6.59
C GLU A 83 -4.22 -17.72 5.97
N PRO A 84 -5.21 -16.81 6.21
CA PRO A 84 -6.54 -16.97 5.62
C PRO A 84 -6.57 -16.83 4.09
N LEU A 85 -5.53 -16.26 3.48
CA LEU A 85 -5.44 -16.08 2.03
C LEU A 85 -5.44 -17.41 1.27
N GLU A 86 -4.90 -18.48 1.86
CA GLU A 86 -4.88 -19.82 1.24
C GLU A 86 -6.30 -20.30 0.90
N GLU A 87 -7.22 -20.33 1.89
CA GLU A 87 -8.60 -20.79 1.70
C GLU A 87 -9.37 -19.87 0.73
N LEU A 88 -9.14 -18.55 0.81
CA LEU A 88 -9.78 -17.58 -0.09
C LEU A 88 -9.34 -17.79 -1.54
N LEU A 89 -8.04 -17.94 -1.78
CA LEU A 89 -7.50 -18.19 -3.12
C LEU A 89 -8.02 -19.51 -3.70
N GLN A 90 -7.93 -20.61 -2.95
CA GLN A 90 -8.43 -21.90 -3.40
C GLN A 90 -9.92 -21.86 -3.76
N THR A 91 -10.74 -21.24 -2.89
CA THR A 91 -12.18 -21.13 -3.13
C THR A 91 -12.47 -20.30 -4.39
N LYS A 92 -11.85 -19.15 -4.53
CA LYS A 92 -12.10 -18.25 -5.65
C LYS A 92 -11.55 -18.77 -6.98
N LEU A 93 -10.37 -19.39 -6.98
CA LEU A 93 -9.81 -20.02 -8.17
C LEU A 93 -10.64 -21.22 -8.62
N MET A 94 -11.19 -21.99 -7.69
CA MET A 94 -12.13 -23.08 -8.02
C MET A 94 -13.39 -22.55 -8.71
N GLU A 95 -13.93 -21.39 -8.29
CA GLU A 95 -15.06 -20.74 -8.98
C GLU A 95 -14.69 -20.34 -10.43
N LYS A 96 -13.41 -20.07 -10.70
CA LYS A 96 -12.87 -19.73 -12.03
C LYS A 96 -12.40 -20.94 -12.85
N GLY A 97 -12.56 -22.14 -12.32
CA GLY A 97 -12.22 -23.39 -13.04
C GLY A 97 -10.88 -24.00 -12.71
N TYR A 98 -10.18 -23.51 -11.70
CA TYR A 98 -8.87 -23.98 -11.28
C TYR A 98 -8.90 -24.61 -9.89
N ASP A 99 -8.47 -25.88 -9.78
CA ASP A 99 -8.40 -26.63 -8.52
C ASP A 99 -6.96 -26.67 -8.02
N VAL A 100 -6.58 -25.66 -7.21
CA VAL A 100 -5.23 -25.52 -6.63
C VAL A 100 -5.13 -26.36 -5.37
N GLN A 101 -4.32 -27.42 -5.39
CA GLN A 101 -4.22 -28.42 -4.31
C GLN A 101 -3.44 -27.92 -3.10
N GLU A 102 -2.37 -27.14 -3.32
CA GLU A 102 -1.50 -26.61 -2.28
C GLU A 102 -1.13 -25.15 -2.60
N ILE A 103 -1.11 -24.30 -1.56
CA ILE A 103 -0.59 -22.93 -1.66
C ILE A 103 0.54 -22.78 -0.65
N ASP A 104 1.77 -22.73 -1.16
CA ASP A 104 2.97 -22.56 -0.36
C ASP A 104 3.28 -21.09 -0.14
N MET A 105 3.10 -20.60 1.07
CA MET A 105 3.39 -19.20 1.44
C MET A 105 4.66 -19.10 2.28
N SER A 106 5.54 -18.18 1.93
CA SER A 106 6.80 -17.95 2.64
C SER A 106 7.15 -16.46 2.74
N VAL A 107 7.92 -16.09 3.78
CA VAL A 107 8.50 -14.75 3.92
C VAL A 107 9.99 -14.82 3.62
N GLY A 108 10.43 -13.99 2.68
CA GLY A 108 11.86 -13.89 2.35
C GLY A 108 12.68 -13.36 3.53
N THR A 109 13.93 -13.78 3.61
CA THR A 109 14.88 -13.26 4.61
C THR A 109 15.32 -11.82 4.35
N SER A 110 15.08 -11.33 3.14
CA SER A 110 15.28 -9.93 2.71
C SER A 110 14.39 -9.65 1.49
N TYR A 111 14.22 -8.40 1.14
CA TYR A 111 13.53 -7.99 -0.10
C TYR A 111 14.20 -8.61 -1.33
N THR A 112 15.53 -8.56 -1.40
CA THR A 112 16.31 -9.16 -2.50
C THR A 112 16.10 -10.68 -2.62
N ALA A 113 15.93 -11.38 -1.50
CA ALA A 113 15.70 -12.83 -1.53
C ALA A 113 14.39 -13.20 -2.23
N VAL A 114 13.35 -12.36 -2.13
CA VAL A 114 12.09 -12.56 -2.85
C VAL A 114 12.26 -12.34 -4.36
N GLY A 115 12.95 -11.27 -4.76
CA GLY A 115 13.29 -11.05 -6.17
C GLY A 115 14.11 -12.20 -6.77
N GLN A 116 15.08 -12.73 -6.02
CA GLN A 116 15.84 -13.91 -6.43
C GLN A 116 14.97 -15.18 -6.55
N ALA A 117 13.98 -15.35 -5.67
CA ALA A 117 13.06 -16.47 -5.72
C ALA A 117 12.18 -16.41 -6.99
N LEU A 118 11.71 -15.23 -7.37
CA LEU A 118 10.99 -14.99 -8.62
C LEU A 118 11.89 -15.25 -9.83
N SER A 119 13.08 -14.66 -9.88
CA SER A 119 14.04 -14.84 -10.97
C SER A 119 14.42 -16.31 -11.18
N ALA A 120 14.52 -17.10 -10.10
CA ALA A 120 14.84 -18.52 -10.16
C ALA A 120 13.62 -19.45 -10.44
N GLY A 121 12.39 -18.91 -10.48
CA GLY A 121 11.17 -19.72 -10.61
C GLY A 121 10.87 -20.59 -9.38
N SER A 122 11.45 -20.27 -8.23
CA SER A 122 11.15 -20.96 -6.96
C SER A 122 9.99 -20.31 -6.18
N ALA A 123 9.52 -19.17 -6.64
CA ALA A 123 8.23 -18.58 -6.30
C ALA A 123 7.51 -18.24 -7.61
N ASP A 124 6.23 -18.57 -7.71
CA ASP A 124 5.40 -18.25 -8.86
C ASP A 124 5.03 -16.78 -8.86
N ILE A 125 4.64 -16.25 -7.68
CA ILE A 125 4.37 -14.85 -7.46
C ILE A 125 5.06 -14.31 -6.20
N GLY A 126 5.31 -13.01 -6.17
CA GLY A 126 5.93 -12.34 -5.03
C GLY A 126 5.35 -10.98 -4.75
N PHE A 127 5.17 -10.67 -3.46
CA PHE A 127 4.80 -9.35 -2.98
C PHE A 127 6.09 -8.56 -2.77
N ILE A 128 6.41 -7.64 -3.67
CA ILE A 128 7.68 -6.92 -3.70
C ILE A 128 7.49 -5.41 -3.91
N SER A 129 8.51 -4.63 -3.54
CA SER A 129 8.55 -3.20 -3.82
C SER A 129 9.04 -2.91 -5.24
N GLY A 130 8.69 -1.71 -5.77
CA GLY A 130 9.13 -1.25 -7.07
C GLY A 130 10.66 -1.27 -7.23
N GLY A 131 11.39 -0.73 -6.24
CA GLY A 131 12.85 -0.71 -6.29
C GLY A 131 13.50 -2.10 -6.27
N ASN A 132 12.82 -3.09 -5.65
CA ASN A 132 13.29 -4.47 -5.71
C ASN A 132 12.90 -5.16 -7.03
N TYR A 133 11.71 -4.87 -7.54
CA TYR A 133 11.22 -5.40 -8.82
C TYR A 133 12.20 -5.07 -9.97
N VAL A 134 12.59 -3.80 -10.11
CA VAL A 134 13.44 -3.37 -11.23
C VAL A 134 14.83 -4.00 -11.25
N LEU A 135 15.30 -4.54 -10.11
CA LEU A 135 16.55 -5.31 -10.05
C LEU A 135 16.43 -6.70 -10.67
N PHE A 136 15.20 -7.21 -10.87
CA PHE A 136 14.89 -8.55 -11.38
C PHE A 136 13.91 -8.52 -12.54
N SER A 137 13.61 -7.35 -13.12
CA SER A 137 12.62 -7.18 -14.19
C SER A 137 13.01 -7.81 -15.54
N GLU A 138 14.18 -8.43 -15.65
CA GLU A 138 14.55 -9.28 -16.79
C GLU A 138 13.97 -10.70 -16.67
N ASP A 139 13.55 -11.10 -15.47
CA ASP A 139 13.11 -12.47 -15.15
C ASP A 139 11.71 -12.53 -14.55
N CYS A 140 11.10 -11.38 -14.26
CA CYS A 140 9.75 -11.28 -13.69
C CYS A 140 9.02 -10.04 -14.23
N ASP A 141 7.67 -10.09 -14.19
CA ASP A 141 6.84 -8.99 -14.66
C ASP A 141 5.73 -8.68 -13.66
N VAL A 142 5.09 -7.51 -13.80
CA VAL A 142 4.06 -7.02 -12.88
C VAL A 142 2.73 -7.71 -13.16
N LEU A 143 2.15 -8.35 -12.17
CA LEU A 143 0.78 -8.84 -12.24
C LEU A 143 -0.21 -7.75 -11.81
N LEU A 144 -0.04 -7.23 -10.59
CA LEU A 144 -0.92 -6.25 -9.99
C LEU A 144 -0.12 -5.18 -9.26
N THR A 145 -0.55 -3.92 -9.36
CA THR A 145 -0.05 -2.82 -8.54
C THR A 145 -0.98 -2.62 -7.34
N ALA A 146 -0.40 -2.49 -6.15
CA ALA A 146 -1.16 -2.27 -4.92
C ALA A 146 -1.76 -0.87 -4.87
N LEU A 147 -2.96 -0.79 -4.29
CA LEU A 147 -3.68 0.45 -4.04
C LEU A 147 -3.53 0.87 -2.57
N ARG A 148 -3.41 2.18 -2.35
CA ARG A 148 -3.49 2.85 -1.05
C ARG A 148 -4.48 4.00 -1.13
N TYR A 149 -5.01 4.46 -0.01
CA TYR A 149 -5.85 5.65 -0.01
C TYR A 149 -5.06 6.86 -0.45
N ALA A 150 -5.63 7.62 -1.38
CA ALA A 150 -5.08 8.87 -1.86
C ALA A 150 -5.28 10.01 -0.85
N ILE A 151 -4.56 11.11 -1.04
CA ILE A 151 -4.81 12.38 -0.38
C ILE A 151 -5.42 13.38 -1.35
N SER A 152 -6.05 14.41 -0.81
CA SER A 152 -6.80 15.42 -1.59
C SER A 152 -5.93 16.28 -2.52
N LYS A 153 -4.61 16.23 -2.39
CA LYS A 153 -3.66 16.98 -3.22
C LYS A 153 -2.68 16.05 -3.91
N ASP A 154 -2.65 16.11 -5.24
CA ASP A 154 -1.78 15.31 -6.09
C ASP A 154 -1.32 16.14 -7.31
N SER A 155 -0.69 17.27 -7.06
CA SER A 155 -0.12 18.15 -8.08
C SER A 155 1.40 18.10 -8.06
N GLU A 156 2.03 18.25 -9.23
CA GLU A 156 3.48 18.46 -9.35
C GLU A 156 3.89 19.89 -9.03
N ASP A 157 2.92 20.83 -9.05
CA ASP A 157 3.17 22.22 -8.68
C ASP A 157 3.07 22.37 -7.15
N PRO A 158 4.15 22.75 -6.45
CA PRO A 158 4.15 22.93 -5.01
C PRO A 158 3.17 24.03 -4.54
N ILE A 159 2.80 24.99 -5.42
CA ILE A 159 1.85 26.05 -5.06
C ILE A 159 0.48 25.49 -4.72
N ASP A 160 0.04 24.43 -5.40
CA ASP A 160 -1.25 23.77 -5.12
C ASP A 160 -1.31 23.13 -3.73
N TRP A 161 -0.15 22.81 -3.16
CA TRP A 161 -0.02 22.29 -1.80
C TRP A 161 0.02 23.39 -0.73
N ASN A 162 0.27 24.63 -1.14
CA ASN A 162 0.46 25.79 -0.27
C ASN A 162 -0.74 26.75 -0.24
N ASP A 163 -1.94 26.26 -0.53
CA ASP A 163 -3.18 27.06 -0.57
C ASP A 163 -3.73 27.46 0.81
N GLY A 164 -3.03 27.11 1.89
CA GLY A 164 -3.41 27.40 3.28
C GLY A 164 -4.31 26.32 3.90
N THR A 165 -4.54 25.19 3.22
CA THR A 165 -5.24 24.01 3.75
C THR A 165 -4.31 22.80 3.83
N LEU A 166 -4.50 21.95 4.82
CA LEU A 166 -3.83 20.65 4.85
C LEU A 166 -4.44 19.72 3.80
N GLU A 167 -3.67 18.74 3.39
CA GLU A 167 -4.18 17.58 2.67
C GLU A 167 -5.15 16.81 3.58
N GLU A 168 -6.09 16.10 2.99
CA GLU A 168 -7.04 15.23 3.69
C GLU A 168 -6.94 13.83 3.10
N ASN A 169 -7.13 12.80 3.93
CA ASN A 169 -7.32 11.45 3.42
C ASN A 169 -8.62 11.41 2.63
N THR A 170 -8.61 10.74 1.49
CA THR A 170 -9.79 10.54 0.65
C THR A 170 -10.23 9.07 0.71
N ASP A 171 -11.44 8.79 0.22
CA ASP A 171 -11.89 7.41 -0.02
C ASP A 171 -11.45 6.90 -1.41
N GLU A 172 -10.78 7.75 -2.19
CA GLU A 172 -10.21 7.37 -3.49
C GLU A 172 -8.93 6.57 -3.28
N MET A 173 -8.69 5.61 -4.16
CA MET A 173 -7.49 4.77 -4.14
C MET A 173 -6.51 5.23 -5.22
N SER A 174 -5.21 5.06 -4.95
CA SER A 174 -4.13 5.41 -5.87
C SER A 174 -3.08 4.30 -5.90
N THR A 175 -2.51 4.08 -7.09
CA THR A 175 -1.37 3.18 -7.32
C THR A 175 -0.02 3.80 -6.97
N TYR A 176 0.02 5.10 -6.70
CA TYR A 176 1.26 5.82 -6.42
C TYR A 176 1.05 6.87 -5.32
N TYR A 177 2.15 7.38 -4.84
CA TYR A 177 2.25 8.55 -3.96
C TYR A 177 3.39 9.44 -4.44
N ARG A 178 3.58 10.61 -3.84
CA ARG A 178 4.68 11.52 -4.19
C ARG A 178 5.59 11.77 -3.01
N SER A 179 6.86 12.06 -3.30
CA SER A 179 7.75 12.69 -2.34
C SER A 179 7.57 14.19 -2.37
N VAL A 180 7.75 14.82 -1.20
CA VAL A 180 7.68 16.27 -1.04
C VAL A 180 8.94 16.80 -0.37
N ILE A 181 9.36 17.99 -0.81
CA ILE A 181 10.40 18.79 -0.19
C ILE A 181 9.69 19.82 0.68
N LEU A 182 9.73 19.66 1.99
CA LEU A 182 8.96 20.42 2.97
C LEU A 182 9.84 21.43 3.71
N ALA A 183 9.56 22.73 3.57
CA ALA A 183 10.18 23.79 4.34
C ALA A 183 9.54 23.93 5.72
N GLY A 184 10.34 24.25 6.72
CA GLY A 184 9.93 24.45 8.11
C GLY A 184 9.86 25.92 8.54
N PRO A 185 9.65 26.15 9.88
CA PRO A 185 9.47 27.49 10.45
C PRO A 185 10.75 28.32 10.60
N SER A 186 11.91 27.78 10.24
CA SER A 186 13.15 28.57 10.27
C SER A 186 13.11 29.77 9.33
N GLU A 187 13.91 30.80 9.58
CA GLU A 187 14.01 31.99 8.74
C GLU A 187 14.29 31.62 7.28
N LYS A 188 15.24 30.67 7.06
CA LYS A 188 15.60 30.21 5.72
C LYS A 188 14.47 29.39 5.07
N GLY A 189 13.85 28.48 5.79
CA GLY A 189 12.70 27.71 5.28
C GLY A 189 11.55 28.63 4.82
N GLN A 190 11.23 29.65 5.61
CA GLN A 190 10.19 30.60 5.27
C GLN A 190 10.59 31.57 4.13
N GLU A 191 11.88 31.92 3.98
CA GLU A 191 12.39 32.66 2.82
C GLU A 191 12.16 31.87 1.52
N LEU A 192 12.52 30.59 1.50
CA LEU A 192 12.34 29.71 0.34
C LEU A 192 10.86 29.53 0.00
N LEU A 193 10.05 29.28 1.03
CA LEU A 193 8.59 29.14 0.87
C LEU A 193 7.96 30.40 0.28
N ALA A 194 8.40 31.58 0.72
CA ALA A 194 7.90 32.85 0.19
C ALA A 194 8.20 33.01 -1.31
N LYS A 195 9.37 32.57 -1.79
CA LYS A 195 9.72 32.58 -3.21
C LYS A 195 8.80 31.66 -4.00
N VAL A 196 8.62 30.39 -3.54
CA VAL A 196 7.73 29.42 -4.21
C VAL A 196 6.30 29.98 -4.28
N ASN A 197 5.77 30.51 -3.18
CA ASN A 197 4.42 31.07 -3.14
C ASN A 197 4.25 32.35 -3.99
N ALA A 198 5.35 33.01 -4.33
CA ALA A 198 5.37 34.13 -5.27
C ALA A 198 5.46 33.65 -6.75
N GLY A 199 5.59 32.37 -7.01
CA GLY A 199 5.80 31.79 -8.35
C GLY A 199 7.23 32.00 -8.84
N GLU A 200 8.19 32.20 -7.93
CA GLU A 200 9.59 32.31 -8.27
C GLU A 200 10.25 30.92 -8.27
N GLU A 201 11.04 30.63 -9.29
CA GLU A 201 11.84 29.39 -9.31
C GLU A 201 13.00 29.50 -8.30
N LEU A 202 13.18 28.43 -7.50
CA LEU A 202 14.33 28.32 -6.60
C LEU A 202 15.57 28.02 -7.44
N THR A 203 16.67 28.67 -7.07
CA THR A 203 17.99 28.38 -7.65
C THR A 203 18.67 27.26 -6.83
N TRP A 204 19.74 26.66 -7.40
CA TRP A 204 20.58 25.74 -6.65
C TRP A 204 21.16 26.39 -5.38
N GLU A 205 21.63 27.63 -5.48
CA GLU A 205 22.19 28.39 -4.37
C GLU A 205 21.16 28.62 -3.24
N ASP A 206 19.89 28.80 -3.60
CA ASP A 206 18.79 28.89 -2.62
C ASP A 206 18.69 27.60 -1.80
N LEU A 207 18.69 26.46 -2.47
CA LEU A 207 18.55 25.12 -1.85
C LEU A 207 19.82 24.70 -1.11
N ASP A 208 21.00 24.93 -1.69
CA ASP A 208 22.31 24.57 -1.10
C ASP A 208 22.64 25.40 0.15
N SER A 209 22.07 26.60 0.28
CA SER A 209 22.24 27.43 1.48
C SER A 209 21.37 27.01 2.67
N ALA A 210 20.44 26.10 2.48
CA ALA A 210 19.56 25.54 3.52
C ALA A 210 20.17 24.28 4.15
N THR A 211 19.79 23.98 5.38
CA THR A 211 20.11 22.72 6.05
C THR A 211 18.98 21.73 5.85
N TRP A 212 19.29 20.57 5.28
CA TRP A 212 18.34 19.53 4.96
C TRP A 212 18.40 18.36 5.94
N ALA A 213 17.25 17.83 6.36
CA ALA A 213 17.19 16.50 6.96
C ALA A 213 16.63 15.51 5.94
N VAL A 214 17.33 14.40 5.77
CA VAL A 214 17.02 13.33 4.82
C VAL A 214 16.97 11.99 5.54
N MET A 215 16.41 10.98 4.89
CA MET A 215 16.47 9.61 5.35
C MET A 215 17.71 8.90 4.81
N ASP A 216 17.85 7.62 5.15
CA ASP A 216 18.85 6.75 4.54
C ASP A 216 18.77 6.77 3.00
N ALA A 217 19.93 6.59 2.34
CA ALA A 217 20.05 6.70 0.88
C ALA A 217 19.21 5.67 0.10
N THR A 218 18.69 4.62 0.74
CA THR A 218 17.78 3.63 0.14
C THR A 218 16.31 3.99 0.26
N SER A 219 15.98 5.10 0.93
CA SER A 219 14.60 5.55 1.10
C SER A 219 14.08 6.22 -0.17
N ALA A 220 13.05 5.66 -0.81
CA ALA A 220 12.45 6.23 -2.01
C ALA A 220 12.03 7.69 -1.80
N SER A 221 11.06 7.99 -0.93
CA SER A 221 10.58 9.35 -0.71
C SER A 221 11.44 10.22 0.21
N GLY A 222 12.34 9.61 0.97
CA GLY A 222 13.21 10.32 1.91
C GLY A 222 14.59 10.68 1.39
N TYR A 223 14.97 10.20 0.19
CA TYR A 223 16.27 10.45 -0.40
C TYR A 223 16.27 10.34 -1.93
N ILE A 224 15.82 9.21 -2.51
CA ILE A 224 16.04 8.88 -3.92
C ILE A 224 15.26 9.84 -4.82
N TYR A 225 13.95 9.88 -4.71
CA TYR A 225 13.10 10.74 -5.55
C TYR A 225 13.34 12.24 -5.35
N PRO A 226 13.62 12.75 -4.14
CA PRO A 226 14.12 14.11 -3.99
C PRO A 226 15.47 14.36 -4.68
N SER A 227 16.38 13.36 -4.73
CA SER A 227 17.63 13.46 -5.48
C SER A 227 17.38 13.50 -6.99
N LEU A 228 16.47 12.67 -7.51
CA LEU A 228 16.03 12.73 -8.92
C LEU A 228 15.41 14.09 -9.27
N TRP A 229 14.54 14.62 -8.40
CA TRP A 229 13.95 15.95 -8.57
C TRP A 229 15.02 17.06 -8.65
N LEU A 230 16.07 16.99 -7.82
CA LEU A 230 17.21 17.90 -7.87
C LEU A 230 18.05 17.69 -9.14
N GLN A 231 18.26 16.43 -9.54
CA GLN A 231 19.05 16.09 -10.72
C GLN A 231 18.40 16.60 -12.01
N GLU A 232 17.11 16.42 -12.16
CA GLU A 232 16.35 16.88 -13.29
C GLU A 232 16.46 18.41 -13.46
N ARG A 233 16.34 19.16 -12.36
CA ARG A 233 16.26 20.63 -12.38
C ARG A 233 17.62 21.31 -12.37
N TYR A 234 18.59 20.74 -11.67
CA TYR A 234 19.88 21.40 -11.38
C TYR A 234 21.08 20.59 -11.84
N GLY A 235 20.90 19.34 -12.30
CA GLY A 235 21.98 18.40 -12.60
C GLY A 235 22.80 18.02 -11.38
N LYS A 236 22.20 18.02 -10.19
CA LYS A 236 22.79 17.79 -8.88
C LYS A 236 21.84 16.97 -8.01
N THR A 237 22.38 16.34 -6.94
CA THR A 237 21.63 15.47 -6.04
C THR A 237 21.72 15.95 -4.59
N ILE A 238 21.06 15.25 -3.68
CA ILE A 238 21.22 15.47 -2.23
C ILE A 238 22.68 15.35 -1.79
N ALA A 239 23.48 14.48 -2.43
CA ALA A 239 24.89 14.31 -2.11
C ALA A 239 25.77 15.55 -2.43
N ASP A 240 25.29 16.44 -3.31
CA ASP A 240 25.96 17.69 -3.66
C ASP A 240 25.64 18.86 -2.71
N LEU A 241 24.66 18.69 -1.81
CA LEU A 241 24.25 19.73 -0.87
C LEU A 241 25.31 19.95 0.21
N SER A 242 25.55 21.22 0.55
CA SER A 242 26.56 21.63 1.52
C SER A 242 26.21 21.28 2.98
N SER A 243 24.92 21.15 3.31
CA SER A 243 24.46 20.91 4.70
C SER A 243 23.32 19.89 4.72
N VAL A 244 23.66 18.64 5.00
CA VAL A 244 22.71 17.51 5.08
C VAL A 244 22.87 16.81 6.42
N VAL A 245 21.75 16.46 7.06
CA VAL A 245 21.68 15.67 8.29
C VAL A 245 20.81 14.45 8.03
N GLU A 246 21.35 13.27 8.19
CA GLU A 246 20.58 12.03 8.14
C GLU A 246 19.73 11.88 9.41
N SER A 247 18.49 11.43 9.24
CA SER A 247 17.55 11.11 10.30
C SER A 247 17.23 9.62 10.26
N ASP A 248 17.07 9.03 11.43
CA ASP A 248 16.67 7.63 11.61
C ASP A 248 15.17 7.39 11.40
N SER A 249 14.39 8.47 11.42
CA SER A 249 12.94 8.40 11.23
C SER A 249 12.36 9.74 10.75
N TYR A 250 11.19 9.70 10.12
CA TYR A 250 10.45 10.91 9.74
C TYR A 250 10.00 11.73 10.96
N THR A 251 9.74 11.09 12.09
CA THR A 251 9.40 11.78 13.35
C THR A 251 10.60 12.56 13.91
N THR A 252 11.80 12.01 13.77
CA THR A 252 13.04 12.73 14.10
C THR A 252 13.24 13.93 13.16
N SER A 253 12.99 13.78 11.86
CA SER A 253 13.05 14.89 10.89
C SER A 253 12.05 15.99 11.23
N LEU A 254 10.80 15.65 11.57
CA LEU A 254 9.77 16.59 11.98
C LEU A 254 10.13 17.35 13.26
N SER A 255 10.68 16.65 14.26
CA SER A 255 11.15 17.28 15.49
C SER A 255 12.28 18.30 15.25
N ARG A 256 13.23 17.96 14.36
CA ARG A 256 14.30 18.88 13.95
C ARG A 256 13.77 20.08 13.19
N LEU A 257 12.79 19.84 12.28
CA LEU A 257 12.15 20.89 11.50
C LEU A 257 11.39 21.87 12.41
N ALA A 258 10.56 21.37 13.31
CA ALA A 258 9.77 22.18 14.25
C ALA A 258 10.67 23.02 15.17
N ALA A 259 11.81 22.46 15.59
CA ALA A 259 12.82 23.16 16.41
C ALA A 259 13.68 24.16 15.61
N GLY A 260 13.54 24.26 14.29
CA GLY A 260 14.37 25.09 13.42
C GLY A 260 15.83 24.66 13.38
N GLN A 261 16.12 23.39 13.67
CA GLN A 261 17.48 22.82 13.56
C GLN A 261 17.84 22.49 12.12
N VAL A 262 16.83 22.25 11.29
CA VAL A 262 16.93 22.11 9.84
C VAL A 262 15.89 23.00 9.19
N ASP A 263 16.15 23.41 7.95
CA ASP A 263 15.29 24.31 7.19
C ASP A 263 14.30 23.54 6.33
N ILE A 264 14.73 22.37 5.87
CA ILE A 264 14.03 21.51 4.91
C ILE A 264 14.07 20.06 5.39
N ILE A 265 12.99 19.34 5.18
CA ILE A 265 12.99 17.87 5.22
C ILE A 265 12.45 17.32 3.89
N VAL A 266 12.77 16.09 3.58
CA VAL A 266 12.18 15.33 2.48
C VAL A 266 11.36 14.17 3.02
N SER A 267 10.20 13.90 2.42
CA SER A 267 9.27 12.90 2.93
C SER A 267 8.23 12.51 1.89
N TYR A 268 7.42 11.53 2.23
CA TYR A 268 6.20 11.18 1.48
C TYR A 268 5.11 12.24 1.66
N GLY A 269 4.25 12.43 0.64
CA GLY A 269 3.24 13.49 0.59
C GLY A 269 2.22 13.50 1.73
N HIS A 270 1.92 12.32 2.32
CA HIS A 270 0.97 12.18 3.44
C HIS A 270 1.52 12.65 4.80
N ILE A 271 2.74 13.17 4.87
CA ILE A 271 3.40 13.47 6.16
C ILE A 271 2.62 14.49 6.98
N ARG A 272 2.09 15.54 6.35
CA ARG A 272 1.31 16.57 7.06
C ARG A 272 -0.04 16.02 7.54
N VAL A 273 -0.73 15.22 6.71
CA VAL A 273 -1.97 14.54 7.10
C VAL A 273 -1.76 13.69 8.34
N LYS A 274 -0.67 12.90 8.33
CA LYS A 274 -0.39 11.93 9.38
C LYS A 274 -0.03 12.57 10.72
N TYR A 275 0.69 13.70 10.69
CA TYR A 275 1.32 14.25 11.89
C TYR A 275 0.87 15.67 12.26
N ALA A 276 -0.17 16.22 11.60
CA ALA A 276 -0.66 17.55 11.94
C ALA A 276 -1.13 17.66 13.40
N SER A 277 -1.77 16.60 13.95
CA SER A 277 -2.22 16.56 15.34
C SER A 277 -1.06 16.55 16.34
N ASP A 278 0.05 15.95 15.96
CA ASP A 278 1.21 15.71 16.84
C ASP A 278 2.23 16.86 16.77
N TRP A 279 2.07 17.73 15.75
CA TRP A 279 3.04 18.78 15.43
C TRP A 279 3.37 19.69 16.60
N ILE A 280 2.36 20.14 17.35
CA ILE A 280 2.54 21.04 18.52
C ILE A 280 2.96 20.24 19.75
N GLU A 281 2.25 19.14 20.04
CA GLU A 281 2.39 18.44 21.32
C GLU A 281 3.63 17.55 21.38
N GLU A 282 3.98 16.88 20.25
CA GLU A 282 5.07 15.92 20.22
C GLU A 282 6.36 16.47 19.56
N PHE A 283 6.22 17.29 18.49
CA PHE A 283 7.39 17.78 17.75
C PHE A 283 7.81 19.21 18.16
N GLY A 284 6.98 19.92 18.92
CA GLY A 284 7.34 21.24 19.48
C GLY A 284 7.04 22.40 18.54
N GLY A 285 6.14 22.23 17.58
CA GLY A 285 5.59 23.33 16.78
C GLY A 285 4.98 24.43 17.66
N THR A 286 5.08 25.67 17.23
CA THR A 286 4.57 26.84 17.97
C THR A 286 3.23 27.34 17.46
N ASP A 287 2.75 26.83 16.34
CA ASP A 287 1.47 27.08 15.70
C ASP A 287 1.06 25.81 14.92
N GLU A 288 -0.12 25.82 14.29
CA GLU A 288 -0.57 24.70 13.44
C GLU A 288 0.46 24.39 12.32
N MET A 289 0.61 23.12 11.98
CA MET A 289 1.62 22.67 11.01
C MET A 289 1.51 23.40 9.67
N ILE A 290 0.29 23.64 9.19
CA ILE A 290 0.04 24.34 7.93
C ILE A 290 0.56 25.78 7.93
N ASN A 291 0.55 26.45 9.09
CA ASN A 291 1.02 27.82 9.22
C ASN A 291 2.56 27.92 9.31
N GLN A 292 3.21 26.82 9.62
CA GLN A 292 4.65 26.77 9.87
C GLN A 292 5.43 26.03 8.78
N THR A 293 4.76 25.29 7.90
CA THR A 293 5.39 24.48 6.87
C THR A 293 4.80 24.76 5.50
N GLY A 294 5.56 24.47 4.45
CA GLY A 294 5.06 24.53 3.08
C GLY A 294 5.93 23.71 2.12
N ILE A 295 5.37 23.32 1.00
CA ILE A 295 6.02 22.50 0.01
C ILE A 295 6.85 23.38 -0.94
N LEU A 296 8.11 23.01 -1.13
CA LEU A 296 9.05 23.66 -2.05
C LEU A 296 9.17 22.92 -3.38
N GLY A 297 8.90 21.63 -3.37
CA GLY A 297 8.99 20.77 -4.55
C GLY A 297 8.25 19.47 -4.32
N VAL A 298 7.81 18.87 -5.41
CA VAL A 298 7.07 17.60 -5.45
C VAL A 298 7.74 16.72 -6.50
N SER A 299 7.95 15.44 -6.18
CA SER A 299 8.51 14.47 -7.12
C SER A 299 7.48 14.03 -8.16
N GLU A 300 7.95 13.37 -9.19
CA GLU A 300 7.14 12.47 -9.99
C GLU A 300 6.50 11.37 -9.14
N PRO A 301 5.51 10.61 -9.68
CA PRO A 301 4.87 9.50 -8.99
C PRO A 301 5.88 8.43 -8.54
N ILE A 302 5.70 7.93 -7.31
CA ILE A 302 6.38 6.77 -6.77
C ILE A 302 5.34 5.68 -6.69
N TYR A 303 5.40 4.69 -7.58
CA TYR A 303 4.42 3.62 -7.62
C TYR A 303 4.51 2.72 -6.40
N ASN A 304 3.35 2.25 -5.95
CA ASN A 304 3.25 1.37 -4.79
C ASN A 304 3.89 0.01 -5.08
N ASP A 305 4.05 -0.77 -4.01
CA ASP A 305 4.46 -2.17 -4.11
C ASP A 305 3.51 -2.97 -5.02
N MET A 306 3.92 -4.14 -5.43
CA MET A 306 3.20 -4.94 -6.42
C MET A 306 3.13 -6.41 -6.03
N ILE A 307 2.26 -7.15 -6.72
CA ILE A 307 2.39 -8.59 -6.92
C ILE A 307 3.07 -8.77 -8.28
N ALA A 308 4.31 -9.28 -8.26
CA ALA A 308 5.02 -9.66 -9.47
C ALA A 308 4.92 -11.17 -9.68
N TYR A 309 5.02 -11.63 -10.92
CA TYR A 309 5.08 -13.04 -11.26
C TYR A 309 6.42 -13.40 -11.90
N SER A 310 6.83 -14.65 -11.75
CA SER A 310 8.05 -15.20 -12.34
C SER A 310 7.84 -15.59 -13.81
N GLU A 311 8.67 -15.10 -14.70
CA GLU A 311 8.68 -15.57 -16.10
C GLU A 311 9.29 -16.99 -16.24
N ALA A 312 10.02 -17.47 -15.23
CA ALA A 312 10.55 -18.81 -15.19
C ALA A 312 9.54 -19.86 -14.68
N SER A 313 8.38 -19.43 -14.14
CA SER A 313 7.30 -20.33 -13.70
C SER A 313 6.50 -20.88 -14.87
N GLU A 314 6.43 -22.21 -14.97
CA GLU A 314 5.56 -22.87 -15.95
C GLU A 314 4.07 -22.58 -15.71
N LEU A 315 3.67 -22.38 -14.44
CA LEU A 315 2.31 -22.03 -14.05
C LEU A 315 1.96 -20.62 -14.50
N MET A 316 2.87 -19.66 -14.34
CA MET A 316 2.66 -18.26 -14.75
C MET A 316 2.78 -18.07 -16.27
N ALA A 317 3.30 -19.04 -17.02
CA ALA A 317 3.28 -19.03 -18.48
C ALA A 317 1.85 -19.20 -19.06
N ASP A 318 0.91 -19.76 -18.27
CA ASP A 318 -0.51 -19.86 -18.64
C ASP A 318 -1.20 -18.50 -18.42
N GLU A 319 -1.51 -17.79 -19.51
CA GLU A 319 -2.14 -16.46 -19.48
C GLU A 319 -3.54 -16.50 -18.87
N ASP A 320 -4.30 -17.56 -19.12
CA ASP A 320 -5.67 -17.70 -18.60
C ASP A 320 -5.62 -17.89 -17.08
N PHE A 321 -4.66 -18.65 -16.56
CA PHE A 321 -4.44 -18.81 -15.13
C PHE A 321 -3.95 -17.50 -14.49
N ARG A 322 -2.98 -16.80 -15.11
CA ARG A 322 -2.53 -15.48 -14.60
C ARG A 322 -3.66 -14.47 -14.51
N GLN A 323 -4.53 -14.44 -15.54
CA GLN A 323 -5.71 -13.57 -15.53
C GLN A 323 -6.65 -13.94 -14.38
N ALA A 324 -6.96 -15.23 -14.22
CA ALA A 324 -7.82 -15.70 -13.14
C ALA A 324 -7.25 -15.40 -11.76
N LEU A 325 -5.93 -15.56 -11.59
CA LEU A 325 -5.22 -15.26 -10.34
C LEU A 325 -5.26 -13.77 -10.01
N GLY A 326 -4.97 -12.90 -10.97
CA GLY A 326 -5.04 -11.45 -10.79
C GLY A 326 -6.45 -10.98 -10.42
N GLU A 327 -7.48 -11.43 -11.16
CA GLU A 327 -8.88 -11.15 -10.83
C GLU A 327 -9.23 -11.64 -9.42
N THR A 328 -8.73 -12.80 -9.02
CA THR A 328 -8.96 -13.36 -7.69
C THR A 328 -8.40 -12.48 -6.59
N PHE A 329 -7.17 -11.98 -6.73
CA PHE A 329 -6.60 -11.03 -5.76
C PHE A 329 -7.38 -9.72 -5.69
N ILE A 330 -7.82 -9.18 -6.82
CA ILE A 330 -8.65 -7.98 -6.88
C ILE A 330 -9.97 -8.22 -6.13
N GLU A 331 -10.67 -9.32 -6.41
CA GLU A 331 -11.92 -9.68 -5.75
C GLU A 331 -11.76 -9.91 -4.24
N ILE A 332 -10.68 -10.57 -3.80
CA ILE A 332 -10.39 -10.78 -2.37
C ILE A 332 -10.18 -9.43 -1.69
N ALA A 333 -9.43 -8.53 -2.31
CA ALA A 333 -9.15 -7.20 -1.76
C ALA A 333 -10.41 -6.33 -1.58
N GLU A 334 -11.49 -6.60 -2.28
CA GLU A 334 -12.78 -5.90 -2.10
C GLU A 334 -13.55 -6.37 -0.87
N THR A 335 -13.24 -7.56 -0.32
CA THR A 335 -13.89 -8.11 0.87
C THR A 335 -13.33 -7.53 2.16
N ASP A 336 -14.14 -7.55 3.25
CA ASP A 336 -13.66 -7.08 4.56
C ASP A 336 -12.50 -7.95 5.07
N GLU A 337 -12.55 -9.27 4.85
CA GLU A 337 -11.51 -10.22 5.24
C GLU A 337 -10.21 -9.97 4.44
N GLY A 338 -10.32 -9.78 3.12
CA GLY A 338 -9.17 -9.46 2.28
C GLY A 338 -8.51 -8.14 2.69
N LYS A 339 -9.29 -7.10 3.02
CA LYS A 339 -8.75 -5.83 3.53
C LYS A 339 -8.02 -6.00 4.86
N GLU A 340 -8.50 -6.86 5.75
CA GLU A 340 -7.81 -7.18 7.01
C GLU A 340 -6.47 -7.87 6.71
N ILE A 341 -6.43 -8.85 5.82
CA ILE A 341 -5.20 -9.53 5.38
C ILE A 341 -4.19 -8.52 4.80
N LEU A 342 -4.65 -7.67 3.86
CA LEU A 342 -3.79 -6.71 3.16
C LEU A 342 -3.30 -5.56 4.04
N SER A 343 -3.94 -5.34 5.18
CA SER A 343 -3.55 -4.28 6.13
C SER A 343 -2.11 -4.41 6.63
N VAL A 344 -1.57 -5.64 6.72
CA VAL A 344 -0.17 -5.90 7.12
C VAL A 344 0.81 -5.24 6.14
N PHE A 345 0.42 -5.08 4.87
CA PHE A 345 1.20 -4.42 3.82
C PHE A 345 0.80 -2.94 3.63
N SER A 346 -0.13 -2.42 4.44
CA SER A 346 -0.74 -1.10 4.26
C SER A 346 -1.39 -0.91 2.88
N GLN A 347 -1.95 -1.98 2.32
CA GLN A 347 -2.63 -2.01 1.03
C GLN A 347 -4.14 -2.12 1.24
N VAL A 348 -4.93 -1.57 0.31
CA VAL A 348 -6.40 -1.54 0.38
C VAL A 348 -7.08 -2.12 -0.85
N GLY A 349 -6.30 -2.52 -1.85
CA GLY A 349 -6.79 -3.08 -3.10
C GLY A 349 -5.66 -3.31 -4.10
N TYR A 350 -6.05 -3.72 -5.30
CA TYR A 350 -5.15 -3.93 -6.43
C TYR A 350 -5.79 -3.44 -7.73
N GLU A 351 -4.95 -3.06 -8.69
CA GLU A 351 -5.30 -2.95 -10.10
C GLU A 351 -4.25 -3.65 -10.96
N TRP A 352 -4.57 -3.87 -12.24
CA TRP A 352 -3.62 -4.48 -13.18
C TRP A 352 -2.36 -3.63 -13.27
N GLY A 353 -1.21 -4.30 -13.16
CA GLY A 353 0.08 -3.65 -13.24
C GLY A 353 0.51 -3.33 -14.67
N ASP A 354 1.44 -2.38 -14.77
CA ASP A 354 2.13 -2.04 -16.01
C ASP A 354 3.62 -1.80 -15.68
N ASP A 355 4.52 -2.54 -16.33
CA ASP A 355 5.96 -2.43 -16.14
C ASP A 355 6.47 -1.00 -16.34
N ALA A 356 5.89 -0.26 -17.31
CA ALA A 356 6.27 1.12 -17.59
C ALA A 356 6.05 2.08 -16.39
N ASN A 357 5.17 1.74 -15.45
CA ASN A 357 4.95 2.52 -14.23
C ASN A 357 6.18 2.55 -13.33
N TYR A 358 7.12 1.62 -13.51
CA TYR A 358 8.32 1.49 -12.68
C TYR A 358 9.60 2.04 -13.35
N ASP A 359 9.47 2.80 -14.44
CA ASP A 359 10.60 3.48 -15.07
C ASP A 359 11.29 4.46 -14.12
N GLY A 360 10.53 5.18 -13.27
CA GLY A 360 11.09 6.03 -12.21
C GLY A 360 11.94 5.27 -11.19
N GLU A 361 11.59 4.01 -10.89
CA GLU A 361 12.42 3.14 -10.04
C GLU A 361 13.71 2.69 -10.75
N ARG A 362 13.67 2.51 -12.08
CA ARG A 362 14.88 2.22 -12.87
C ARG A 362 15.85 3.40 -12.84
N ASP A 363 15.34 4.61 -13.05
CA ASP A 363 16.13 5.84 -12.94
C ASP A 363 16.70 6.02 -11.52
N ALA A 364 15.91 5.65 -10.50
CA ALA A 364 16.34 5.65 -9.11
C ALA A 364 17.51 4.70 -8.86
N GLN A 365 17.48 3.49 -9.41
CA GLN A 365 18.56 2.51 -9.28
C GLN A 365 19.83 2.95 -10.05
N GLU A 366 19.68 3.58 -11.21
CA GLU A 366 20.79 4.17 -11.96
C GLU A 366 21.46 5.29 -11.16
N LEU A 367 20.68 6.17 -10.52
CA LEU A 367 21.18 7.21 -9.64
C LEU A 367 21.99 6.60 -8.48
N LEU A 368 21.44 5.61 -7.78
CA LEU A 368 22.13 4.97 -6.65
C LEU A 368 23.47 4.38 -7.08
N LYS A 369 23.53 3.68 -8.23
CA LYS A 369 24.79 3.18 -8.78
C LYS A 369 25.79 4.29 -9.05
N SER A 370 25.35 5.45 -9.53
CA SER A 370 26.21 6.60 -9.81
C SER A 370 26.80 7.26 -8.55
N LEU A 371 26.13 7.09 -7.40
CA LEU A 371 26.58 7.62 -6.11
C LEU A 371 27.60 6.70 -5.41
N GLU A 372 27.70 5.41 -5.81
CA GLU A 372 28.65 4.44 -5.28
C GLU A 372 30.02 4.48 -6.01
N GLU A 373 30.09 5.07 -7.22
CA GLU A 373 31.31 5.25 -8.03
C GLU A 373 32.10 6.51 -7.67
#